data_e686a6561274a11b44e8c5bdc148c1ef
#
_entry.id   e686a6561274a11b44e8c5bdc148c1ef
#
_cell.length_a   1.000
_cell.length_b   1.000
_cell.length_c   1.000
_cell.angle_alpha   90.00
_cell.angle_beta   90.00
_cell.angle_gamma   90.00
#
_symmetry.space_group_name_H-M   'P 1'
#
loop_
_entity.id
_entity.type
_entity.pdbx_description
1 polymer ?
#
loop_
_entity_poly.entity_id
_entity_poly.type
_entity_poly.pdbx_seq_one_letter_code
_entity_poly.pdbx_strand_id
1 'polypeptide(L)'
;MATNKDEYIQQLKKQYDEINYRWSRERAKFEANLQHTEANARKEFEAKREEYRKFRSELKEKIVELDVASDNAWEDLKDGAEQSWNALSRAFDKAAAHFKK
;
A
#
# COMPACT_ATOMS: atom_id res chain seq x y z
N MET A 1 -10.91 17.44 -21.03
CA MET A 1 -9.72 17.70 -20.20
C MET A 1 -9.83 16.99 -18.87
N ALA A 2 -8.76 16.36 -18.41
CA ALA A 2 -8.73 15.78 -17.08
C ALA A 2 -8.78 16.90 -16.03
N THR A 3 -9.60 16.72 -14.99
CA THR A 3 -9.64 17.64 -13.86
C THR A 3 -8.48 17.35 -12.92
N ASN A 4 -8.19 18.26 -11.98
CA ASN A 4 -7.20 18.02 -10.94
C ASN A 4 -7.53 16.76 -10.14
N LYS A 5 -8.82 16.50 -9.91
CA LYS A 5 -9.30 15.27 -9.28
C LYS A 5 -8.88 14.04 -10.08
N ASP A 6 -9.16 14.04 -11.38
CA ASP A 6 -8.86 12.87 -12.22
C ASP A 6 -7.37 12.59 -12.29
N GLU A 7 -6.55 13.63 -12.42
CA GLU A 7 -5.10 13.51 -12.45
C GLU A 7 -4.57 12.94 -11.13
N TYR A 8 -5.08 13.44 -10.01
CA TYR A 8 -4.68 12.97 -8.69
C TYR A 8 -5.04 11.49 -8.50
N ILE A 9 -6.27 11.11 -8.86
CA ILE A 9 -6.75 9.73 -8.71
C ILE A 9 -5.93 8.78 -9.59
N GLN A 10 -5.65 9.17 -10.83
CA GLN A 10 -4.87 8.32 -11.74
C GLN A 10 -3.45 8.11 -11.21
N GLN A 11 -2.83 9.17 -10.69
CA GLN A 11 -1.50 9.06 -10.12
C GLN A 11 -1.50 8.19 -8.87
N LEU A 12 -2.51 8.34 -8.02
CA LEU A 12 -2.63 7.51 -6.82
C LEU A 12 -2.86 6.04 -7.16
N LYS A 13 -3.70 5.75 -8.16
CA LYS A 13 -3.89 4.39 -8.65
C LYS A 13 -2.61 3.77 -9.18
N LYS A 14 -1.83 4.56 -9.91
CA LYS A 14 -0.54 4.12 -10.43
C LYS A 14 0.42 3.78 -9.29
N GLN A 15 0.52 4.64 -8.29
CA GLN A 15 1.35 4.39 -7.12
C GLN A 15 0.90 3.15 -6.36
N TYR A 16 -0.41 2.97 -6.23
CA TYR A 16 -0.99 1.78 -5.60
C TYR A 16 -0.60 0.51 -6.33
N ASP A 17 -0.71 0.51 -7.65
CA ASP A 17 -0.34 -0.65 -8.47
C ASP A 17 1.16 -0.94 -8.38
N GLU A 18 1.99 0.09 -8.39
CA GLU A 18 3.44 -0.05 -8.30
C GLU A 18 3.87 -0.64 -6.95
N ILE A 19 3.30 -0.16 -5.84
CA ILE A 19 3.67 -0.68 -4.53
C ILE A 19 3.20 -2.12 -4.35
N ASN A 20 2.04 -2.48 -4.91
CA ASN A 20 1.55 -3.85 -4.88
C ASN A 20 2.43 -4.79 -5.71
N TYR A 21 2.92 -4.31 -6.86
CA TYR A 21 3.85 -5.08 -7.68
C TYR A 21 5.16 -5.33 -6.92
N ARG A 22 5.72 -4.28 -6.30
CA ARG A 22 6.94 -4.39 -5.50
C ARG A 22 6.73 -5.32 -4.32
N TRP A 23 5.58 -5.21 -3.65
CA TRP A 23 5.24 -6.11 -2.54
C TRP A 23 5.22 -7.57 -2.99
N SER A 24 4.58 -7.86 -4.12
CA SER A 24 4.50 -9.22 -4.64
C SER A 24 5.89 -9.80 -4.91
N ARG A 25 6.79 -8.99 -5.46
CA ARG A 25 8.17 -9.42 -5.72
C ARG A 25 8.93 -9.72 -4.43
N GLU A 26 8.85 -8.82 -3.46
CA GLU A 26 9.54 -8.99 -2.17
C GLU A 26 8.98 -10.19 -1.40
N ARG A 27 7.67 -10.34 -1.42
CA ARG A 27 7.01 -11.48 -0.79
C ARG A 27 7.46 -12.79 -1.42
N ALA A 28 7.53 -12.85 -2.74
CA ALA A 28 7.94 -14.07 -3.44
C ALA A 28 9.37 -14.45 -3.08
N LYS A 29 10.28 -13.48 -2.99
CA LYS A 29 11.66 -13.72 -2.57
C LYS A 29 11.72 -14.27 -1.14
N PHE A 30 10.95 -13.70 -0.23
CA PHE A 30 10.93 -14.16 1.15
C PHE A 30 10.37 -15.58 1.25
N GLU A 31 9.26 -15.86 0.55
CA GLU A 31 8.62 -17.16 0.56
C GLU A 31 9.54 -18.26 -0.02
N ALA A 32 10.36 -17.91 -1.01
CA ALA A 32 11.33 -18.83 -1.58
C ALA A 32 12.38 -19.27 -0.55
N ASN A 33 12.64 -18.46 0.46
CA ASN A 33 13.64 -18.74 1.50
C ASN A 33 13.03 -19.16 2.84
N LEU A 34 11.73 -19.44 2.87
CA LEU A 34 11.02 -19.76 4.12
C LEU A 34 11.59 -20.98 4.86
N GLN A 35 12.08 -21.97 4.12
CA GLN A 35 12.64 -23.19 4.72
C GLN A 35 13.89 -22.92 5.56
N HIS A 36 14.58 -21.81 5.26
CA HIS A 36 15.80 -21.42 5.94
C HIS A 36 15.58 -20.27 6.92
N THR A 37 14.32 -19.90 7.15
CA THR A 37 13.98 -18.74 7.96
C THR A 37 13.59 -19.19 9.36
N GLU A 38 14.12 -18.50 10.37
CA GLU A 38 13.78 -18.76 11.77
C GLU A 38 12.30 -18.50 12.04
N ALA A 39 11.74 -19.23 13.03
CA ALA A 39 10.33 -19.10 13.40
C ALA A 39 9.95 -17.68 13.80
N ASN A 40 10.82 -16.95 14.51
CA ASN A 40 10.57 -15.58 14.90
C ASN A 40 10.49 -14.65 13.68
N ALA A 41 11.37 -14.86 12.70
CA ALA A 41 11.35 -14.07 11.47
C ALA A 41 10.08 -14.31 10.67
N ARG A 42 9.57 -15.54 10.67
CA ARG A 42 8.28 -15.86 10.02
C ARG A 42 7.13 -15.13 10.68
N LYS A 43 7.10 -15.09 12.02
CA LYS A 43 6.05 -14.38 12.76
C LYS A 43 6.11 -12.88 12.48
N GLU A 44 7.31 -12.31 12.44
CA GLU A 44 7.48 -10.89 12.11
C GLU A 44 6.99 -10.59 10.69
N PHE A 45 7.31 -11.48 9.75
CA PHE A 45 6.84 -11.34 8.37
C PHE A 45 5.31 -11.37 8.31
N GLU A 46 4.69 -12.34 9.00
CA GLU A 46 3.24 -12.46 9.00
C GLU A 46 2.58 -11.22 9.59
N ALA A 47 3.14 -10.67 10.68
CA ALA A 47 2.64 -9.44 11.28
C ALA A 47 2.74 -8.27 10.32
N LYS A 48 3.87 -8.13 9.62
CA LYS A 48 4.08 -7.07 8.64
C LYS A 48 3.17 -7.25 7.43
N ARG A 49 2.92 -8.47 7.01
CA ARG A 49 2.00 -8.76 5.92
C ARG A 49 0.58 -8.34 6.26
N GLU A 50 0.12 -8.64 7.48
CA GLU A 50 -1.20 -8.24 7.92
C GLU A 50 -1.33 -6.72 8.01
N GLU A 51 -0.32 -6.04 8.53
CA GLU A 51 -0.28 -4.59 8.58
C GLU A 51 -0.34 -3.98 7.17
N TYR A 52 0.46 -4.52 6.24
CA TYR A 52 0.44 -4.08 4.85
C TYR A 52 -0.94 -4.27 4.21
N ARG A 53 -1.56 -5.42 4.41
CA ARG A 53 -2.89 -5.72 3.87
C ARG A 53 -3.94 -4.75 4.39
N LYS A 54 -3.87 -4.44 5.68
CA LYS A 54 -4.80 -3.51 6.32
C LYS A 54 -4.71 -2.13 5.67
N PHE A 55 -3.50 -1.59 5.57
CA PHE A 55 -3.30 -0.27 4.98
C PHE A 55 -3.60 -0.25 3.48
N ARG A 56 -3.31 -1.36 2.80
CA ARG A 56 -3.67 -1.49 1.38
C ARG A 56 -5.18 -1.41 1.17
N SER A 57 -5.95 -2.10 2.01
CA SER A 57 -7.41 -2.07 1.94
C SER A 57 -7.96 -0.67 2.24
N GLU A 58 -7.39 0.00 3.24
CA GLU A 58 -7.79 1.37 3.59
C GLU A 58 -7.54 2.33 2.43
N LEU A 59 -6.38 2.23 1.79
CA LEU A 59 -6.07 3.08 0.64
C LEU A 59 -7.01 2.80 -0.53
N LYS A 60 -7.30 1.54 -0.79
CA LYS A 60 -8.24 1.17 -1.86
C LYS A 60 -9.61 1.80 -1.62
N GLU A 61 -10.09 1.75 -0.38
CA GLU A 61 -11.36 2.39 -0.02
C GLU A 61 -11.32 3.89 -0.25
N LYS A 62 -10.21 4.54 0.09
CA LYS A 62 -10.04 5.97 -0.15
C LYS A 62 -10.04 6.32 -1.63
N ILE A 63 -9.42 5.47 -2.45
CA ILE A 63 -9.43 5.65 -3.90
C ILE A 63 -10.86 5.58 -4.44
N VAL A 64 -11.65 4.60 -3.98
CA VAL A 64 -13.04 4.46 -4.38
C VAL A 64 -13.86 5.69 -3.94
N GLU A 65 -13.66 6.16 -2.71
CA GLU A 65 -14.35 7.35 -2.22
C GLU A 65 -14.03 8.58 -3.08
N LEU A 66 -12.77 8.74 -3.47
CA LEU A 66 -12.36 9.83 -4.35
C LEU A 66 -13.01 9.72 -5.72
N ASP A 67 -13.07 8.51 -6.27
CA ASP A 67 -13.65 8.27 -7.61
C ASP A 67 -15.10 8.71 -7.68
N VAL A 68 -15.87 8.49 -6.62
CA VAL A 68 -17.30 8.82 -6.60
C VAL A 68 -17.61 10.18 -5.99
N ALA A 69 -16.60 10.90 -5.49
CA ALA A 69 -16.78 12.20 -4.87
C ALA A 69 -17.11 13.26 -5.91
N SER A 70 -17.91 14.24 -5.51
CA SER A 70 -18.15 15.43 -6.34
C SER A 70 -16.89 16.27 -6.48
N ASP A 71 -16.90 17.18 -7.44
CA ASP A 71 -15.76 18.09 -7.68
C ASP A 71 -15.41 18.95 -6.47
N ASN A 72 -16.36 19.17 -5.57
CA ASN A 72 -16.11 19.95 -4.36
C ASN A 72 -15.69 19.08 -3.17
N ALA A 73 -16.13 17.82 -3.14
CA ALA A 73 -15.90 16.95 -1.99
C ALA A 73 -14.54 16.25 -2.03
N TRP A 74 -13.95 16.05 -3.23
CA TRP A 74 -12.72 15.27 -3.35
C TRP A 74 -11.54 15.93 -2.63
N GLU A 75 -11.51 17.26 -2.56
CA GLU A 75 -10.43 17.96 -1.88
C GLU A 75 -10.41 17.64 -0.38
N ASP A 76 -11.60 17.51 0.22
CA ASP A 76 -11.71 17.15 1.62
C ASP A 76 -11.25 15.70 1.87
N LEU A 77 -11.44 14.82 0.89
CA LEU A 77 -11.05 13.41 0.98
C LEU A 77 -9.56 13.19 0.66
N LYS A 78 -8.94 14.13 -0.02
CA LYS A 78 -7.56 14.02 -0.47
C LYS A 78 -6.59 13.80 0.69
N ASP A 79 -6.75 14.55 1.78
CA ASP A 79 -5.86 14.43 2.94
C ASP A 79 -5.92 13.03 3.55
N GLY A 80 -7.11 12.45 3.64
CA GLY A 80 -7.27 11.07 4.12
C GLY A 80 -6.58 10.07 3.23
N ALA A 81 -6.68 10.26 1.91
CA ALA A 81 -6.02 9.39 0.94
C ALA A 81 -4.50 9.51 1.05
N GLU A 82 -3.97 10.71 1.23
CA GLU A 82 -2.53 10.91 1.42
C GLU A 82 -2.02 10.25 2.70
N GLN A 83 -2.78 10.35 3.78
CA GLN A 83 -2.43 9.69 5.04
C GLN A 83 -2.43 8.17 4.87
N SER A 84 -3.42 7.62 4.16
CA SER A 84 -3.49 6.18 3.89
C SER A 84 -2.32 5.73 3.02
N TRP A 85 -1.95 6.52 2.01
CA TRP A 85 -0.78 6.22 1.18
C TRP A 85 0.50 6.21 2.01
N ASN A 86 0.69 7.22 2.87
CA ASN A 86 1.87 7.30 3.72
C ASN A 86 1.95 6.12 4.69
N ALA A 87 0.82 5.70 5.26
CA ALA A 87 0.78 4.55 6.16
C ALA A 87 1.15 3.27 5.42
N LEU A 88 0.62 3.07 4.20
CA LEU A 88 0.94 1.91 3.38
C LEU A 88 2.42 1.89 3.00
N SER A 89 2.95 3.04 2.58
CA SER A 89 4.34 3.17 2.19
C SER A 89 5.28 2.84 3.35
N ARG A 90 4.96 3.31 4.56
CA ARG A 90 5.75 2.99 5.77
C ARG A 90 5.67 1.50 6.10
N ALA A 91 4.49 0.92 6.00
CA ALA A 91 4.32 -0.52 6.24
C ALA A 91 5.14 -1.34 5.25
N PHE A 92 5.16 -0.92 3.99
CA PHE A 92 5.99 -1.56 2.98
C PHE A 92 7.47 -1.45 3.33
N ASP A 93 7.93 -0.26 3.69
CA ASP A 93 9.35 -0.04 4.01
C ASP A 93 9.80 -0.88 5.21
N LYS A 94 8.96 -0.98 6.23
CA LYS A 94 9.25 -1.81 7.41
C LYS A 94 9.32 -3.29 7.03
N ALA A 95 8.39 -3.75 6.21
CA ALA A 95 8.38 -5.15 5.76
C ALA A 95 9.60 -5.42 4.87
N ALA A 96 9.93 -4.52 3.96
CA ALA A 96 11.07 -4.67 3.07
C ALA A 96 12.39 -4.76 3.84
N ALA A 97 12.51 -4.05 4.96
CA ALA A 97 13.70 -4.14 5.81
C ALA A 97 13.89 -5.55 6.38
N HIS A 98 12.79 -6.25 6.68
CA HIS A 98 12.86 -7.64 7.12
C HIS A 98 13.23 -8.60 6.01
N PHE A 99 12.81 -8.31 4.77
CA PHE A 99 13.13 -9.16 3.62
C PHE A 99 14.63 -9.17 3.27
N LYS A 100 15.34 -8.12 3.64
CA LYS A 100 16.75 -7.95 3.28
C LYS A 100 17.72 -8.52 4.31
N LYS A 101 17.24 -9.04 5.39
CA LYS A 101 18.08 -9.66 6.43
C LYS A 101 18.49 -11.10 6.10
#